data_1decde301b64449ce6c0610c6d746504
#
_entry.id   1decde301b64449ce6c0610c6d746504
#
_cell.length_a   1.000
_cell.length_b   1.000
_cell.length_c   1.000
_cell.angle_alpha   90.00
_cell.angle_beta   90.00
_cell.angle_gamma   90.00
#
_symmetry.space_group_name_H-M   'P 1'
#
loop_
_entity.id
_entity.type
_entity.pdbx_description
1 polymer ?
#
loop_
_entity_poly.entity_id
_entity_poly.type
_entity_poly.pdbx_seq_one_letter_code
_entity_poly.pdbx_strand_id
1 'polypeptide(L)'
;MEVGKVPGPEPLVELSRFEVLAEGLDHPEGVAWGPDGYVYAGGEAGQLYRIGIGGQVEQFASTGGFVLGLCLDGDHNVYACDSERGEVVRATPSGEVTTYFAGAGGRPLVNPNYPVFDAAGNLYVSDSGEWGKGDGRLWVVRPGGRGEVLRDDVSAFPNGLALGPGGQHLCVVVSSVPGVVRVPLLGGGQVETVITFEQKVPDGVAFDAEGRLYVSCYSPDEIWRIDNLGRAELFASDWQRTVLAAPTNLAFCGPGLTMLVVASLGRWHLGKVEVDVPGQPLHYPKLSASS
;
A
#
# COMPACT_ATOMS: atom_id res chain seq x y z
N MET A 1 -12.91 -14.11 42.59
CA MET A 1 -13.51 -14.41 41.29
C MET A 1 -12.47 -13.97 40.24
N GLU A 2 -11.79 -14.94 39.63
CA GLU A 2 -10.96 -14.63 38.47
C GLU A 2 -11.89 -14.18 37.35
N VAL A 3 -11.72 -12.95 36.91
CA VAL A 3 -12.36 -12.46 35.70
C VAL A 3 -11.70 -13.20 34.53
N GLY A 4 -12.36 -14.21 34.01
CA GLY A 4 -11.87 -14.96 32.86
C GLY A 4 -11.65 -14.00 31.70
N LYS A 5 -10.41 -13.86 31.24
CA LYS A 5 -10.12 -13.21 29.95
C LYS A 5 -10.71 -14.09 28.85
N VAL A 6 -11.60 -13.52 28.05
CA VAL A 6 -11.94 -14.13 26.76
C VAL A 6 -10.67 -14.01 25.89
N PRO A 7 -9.99 -15.10 25.54
CA PRO A 7 -8.84 -15.02 24.65
C PRO A 7 -9.33 -14.50 23.28
N GLY A 8 -8.73 -13.42 22.80
CA GLY A 8 -8.87 -13.03 21.39
C GLY A 8 -8.24 -14.10 20.48
N PRO A 9 -8.38 -13.98 19.17
CA PRO A 9 -7.70 -14.87 18.23
C PRO A 9 -6.18 -14.81 18.48
N GLU A 10 -5.54 -15.97 18.57
CA GLU A 10 -4.08 -16.04 18.69
C GLU A 10 -3.44 -15.65 17.36
N PRO A 11 -2.40 -14.80 17.35
CA PRO A 11 -1.70 -14.42 16.14
C PRO A 11 -0.91 -15.62 15.57
N LEU A 12 -0.86 -15.73 14.23
CA LEU A 12 -0.09 -16.75 13.53
C LEU A 12 1.42 -16.57 13.69
N VAL A 13 1.85 -15.30 13.86
CA VAL A 13 3.24 -14.93 13.96
C VAL A 13 3.47 -14.11 15.23
N GLU A 14 4.40 -14.59 16.05
CA GLU A 14 4.83 -13.90 17.25
C GLU A 14 5.62 -12.62 16.93
N LEU A 15 5.41 -11.55 17.69
CA LEU A 15 6.12 -10.28 17.52
C LEU A 15 7.64 -10.41 17.61
N SER A 16 8.14 -11.39 18.37
CA SER A 16 9.57 -11.69 18.50
C SER A 16 10.25 -12.15 17.20
N ARG A 17 9.46 -12.52 16.18
CA ARG A 17 9.97 -12.85 14.83
C ARG A 17 10.15 -11.63 13.94
N PHE A 18 9.56 -10.49 14.30
CA PHE A 18 9.76 -9.26 13.56
C PHE A 18 11.11 -8.64 13.93
N GLU A 19 11.82 -8.22 12.90
CA GLU A 19 13.08 -7.49 13.00
C GLU A 19 12.91 -6.10 12.39
N VAL A 20 13.73 -5.15 12.84
CA VAL A 20 13.81 -3.83 12.19
C VAL A 20 14.67 -3.98 10.93
N LEU A 21 14.11 -3.63 9.77
CA LEU A 21 14.86 -3.56 8.53
C LEU A 21 15.61 -2.25 8.40
N ALA A 22 14.96 -1.12 8.72
CA ALA A 22 15.55 0.22 8.60
C ALA A 22 14.95 1.16 9.65
N GLU A 23 15.77 2.05 10.19
CA GLU A 23 15.41 3.08 11.16
C GLU A 23 15.78 4.48 10.65
N GLY A 24 15.28 5.52 11.34
CA GLY A 24 15.62 6.90 11.03
C GLY A 24 14.92 7.44 9.78
N LEU A 25 13.84 6.81 9.38
CA LEU A 25 12.97 7.31 8.34
C LEU A 25 12.02 8.36 8.93
N ASP A 26 11.53 9.27 8.10
CA ASP A 26 10.55 10.26 8.53
C ASP A 26 9.13 9.75 8.27
N HIS A 27 8.44 9.26 9.29
CA HIS A 27 7.05 8.78 9.23
C HIS A 27 6.75 7.94 7.97
N PRO A 28 7.42 6.79 7.75
CA PRO A 28 7.20 5.99 6.56
C PRO A 28 5.78 5.44 6.55
N GLU A 29 5.07 5.75 5.49
CA GLU A 29 3.68 5.34 5.28
C GLU A 29 3.60 4.24 4.23
N GLY A 30 4.13 4.48 3.03
CA GLY A 30 4.18 3.52 1.95
C GLY A 30 5.47 2.71 1.93
N VAL A 31 5.36 1.46 1.48
CA VAL A 31 6.50 0.59 1.22
C VAL A 31 6.29 -0.21 -0.06
N ALA A 32 7.33 -0.36 -0.89
CA ALA A 32 7.30 -1.17 -2.11
C ALA A 32 8.64 -1.88 -2.34
N TRP A 33 8.58 -3.02 -3.04
CA TRP A 33 9.75 -3.73 -3.55
C TRP A 33 10.05 -3.27 -4.97
N GLY A 34 11.30 -2.97 -5.25
CA GLY A 34 11.75 -2.57 -6.58
C GLY A 34 12.36 -3.71 -7.39
N PRO A 35 12.26 -3.67 -8.74
CA PRO A 35 12.85 -4.69 -9.61
C PRO A 35 14.39 -4.67 -9.60
N ASP A 36 15.00 -3.64 -9.04
CA ASP A 36 16.43 -3.49 -8.81
C ASP A 36 16.93 -4.13 -7.50
N GLY A 37 16.03 -4.71 -6.71
CA GLY A 37 16.38 -5.40 -5.47
C GLY A 37 16.49 -4.51 -4.24
N TYR A 38 15.84 -3.35 -4.25
CA TYR A 38 15.72 -2.46 -3.10
C TYR A 38 14.28 -2.37 -2.60
N VAL A 39 14.14 -2.08 -1.31
CA VAL A 39 12.89 -1.63 -0.72
C VAL A 39 12.82 -0.11 -0.87
N TYR A 40 11.65 0.40 -1.19
CA TYR A 40 11.38 1.83 -1.31
C TYR A 40 10.34 2.27 -0.30
N ALA A 41 10.52 3.47 0.27
CA ALA A 41 9.56 4.07 1.19
C ALA A 41 9.46 5.57 0.97
N GLY A 42 8.34 6.14 1.36
CA GLY A 42 8.12 7.60 1.40
C GLY A 42 8.26 8.17 2.80
N GLY A 43 8.30 9.49 2.92
CA GLY A 43 8.34 10.21 4.19
C GLY A 43 7.37 11.39 4.23
N GLU A 44 7.06 11.88 5.44
CA GLU A 44 6.08 12.95 5.68
C GLU A 44 6.54 14.30 5.12
N ALA A 45 7.85 14.58 5.08
CA ALA A 45 8.39 15.78 4.44
C ALA A 45 8.84 15.52 2.98
N GLY A 46 8.21 14.57 2.30
CA GLY A 46 8.40 14.29 0.88
C GLY A 46 9.61 13.45 0.53
N GLN A 47 10.33 12.91 1.50
CA GLN A 47 11.51 12.07 1.24
C GLN A 47 11.11 10.83 0.43
N LEU A 48 11.98 10.43 -0.51
CA LEU A 48 11.93 9.14 -1.17
C LEU A 48 13.20 8.38 -0.81
N TYR A 49 13.00 7.27 -0.11
CA TYR A 49 14.07 6.40 0.38
C TYR A 49 14.24 5.17 -0.49
N ARG A 50 15.50 4.78 -0.70
CA ARG A 50 15.91 3.49 -1.25
C ARG A 50 16.69 2.73 -0.19
N ILE A 51 16.28 1.50 0.11
CA ILE A 51 16.73 0.77 1.29
C ILE A 51 17.21 -0.62 0.84
N GLY A 52 18.45 -0.93 1.13
CA GLY A 52 18.99 -2.26 0.89
C GLY A 52 18.36 -3.32 1.81
N ILE A 53 18.34 -4.58 1.40
CA ILE A 53 17.81 -5.69 2.23
C ILE A 53 18.61 -5.89 3.54
N GLY A 54 19.82 -5.33 3.63
CA GLY A 54 20.64 -5.25 4.83
C GLY A 54 20.41 -3.99 5.68
N GLY A 55 19.40 -3.18 5.36
CA GLY A 55 19.00 -2.02 6.15
C GLY A 55 19.73 -0.70 5.82
N GLN A 56 20.57 -0.66 4.78
CA GLN A 56 21.22 0.58 4.36
C GLN A 56 20.18 1.53 3.74
N VAL A 57 20.04 2.73 4.33
CA VAL A 57 19.09 3.76 3.91
C VAL A 57 19.77 4.82 3.07
N GLU A 58 19.20 5.16 1.93
CA GLU A 58 19.59 6.30 1.11
C GLU A 58 18.35 7.13 0.80
N GLN A 59 18.34 8.41 1.11
CA GLN A 59 17.37 9.35 0.56
C GLN A 59 17.86 9.77 -0.82
N PHE A 60 17.21 9.30 -1.90
CA PHE A 60 17.66 9.57 -3.27
C PHE A 60 16.91 10.73 -3.93
N ALA A 61 15.72 11.11 -3.42
CA ALA A 61 14.91 12.20 -3.94
C ALA A 61 14.03 12.82 -2.84
N SER A 62 13.34 13.90 -3.18
CA SER A 62 12.28 14.49 -2.36
C SER A 62 11.22 15.12 -3.26
N THR A 63 9.95 14.94 -2.91
CA THR A 63 8.80 15.58 -3.57
C THR A 63 8.51 16.96 -2.98
N GLY A 64 8.91 17.17 -1.72
CA GLY A 64 8.65 18.37 -0.93
C GLY A 64 7.26 18.46 -0.33
N GLY A 65 6.44 17.39 -0.44
CA GLY A 65 5.11 17.28 0.16
C GLY A 65 5.04 16.14 1.17
N PHE A 66 3.96 15.33 1.17
CA PHE A 66 3.80 14.16 2.02
C PHE A 66 3.57 12.91 1.16
N VAL A 67 4.54 12.01 1.14
CA VAL A 67 4.48 10.78 0.35
C VAL A 67 3.77 9.67 1.14
N LEU A 68 2.64 9.21 0.60
CA LEU A 68 1.90 8.06 1.10
C LEU A 68 2.35 6.78 0.37
N GLY A 69 1.50 6.17 -0.45
CA GLY A 69 1.84 4.96 -1.21
C GLY A 69 2.77 5.22 -2.39
N LEU A 70 3.47 4.17 -2.81
CA LEU A 70 4.38 4.23 -3.96
C LEU A 70 4.48 2.88 -4.68
N CYS A 71 4.80 2.90 -5.97
CA CYS A 71 5.12 1.73 -6.79
C CYS A 71 6.22 2.08 -7.81
N LEU A 72 6.72 1.08 -8.53
CA LEU A 72 7.81 1.26 -9.49
C LEU A 72 7.45 0.75 -10.88
N ASP A 73 8.11 1.31 -11.89
CA ASP A 73 8.12 0.76 -13.25
C ASP A 73 9.38 -0.09 -13.52
N GLY A 74 9.45 -0.66 -14.71
CA GLY A 74 10.55 -1.53 -15.13
C GLY A 74 11.87 -0.79 -15.46
N ASP A 75 11.85 0.54 -15.48
CA ASP A 75 13.00 1.41 -15.62
C ASP A 75 13.43 2.01 -14.27
N HIS A 76 12.88 1.47 -13.18
CA HIS A 76 13.16 1.82 -11.79
C HIS A 76 12.71 3.23 -11.39
N ASN A 77 11.81 3.86 -12.16
CA ASN A 77 11.20 5.09 -11.70
C ASN A 77 10.17 4.78 -10.60
N VAL A 78 10.17 5.62 -9.57
CA VAL A 78 9.19 5.56 -8.48
C VAL A 78 8.00 6.44 -8.83
N TYR A 79 6.80 5.91 -8.71
CA TYR A 79 5.54 6.64 -8.79
C TYR A 79 4.97 6.73 -7.39
N ALA A 80 4.92 7.94 -6.84
CA ALA A 80 4.53 8.18 -5.47
C ALA A 80 3.30 9.09 -5.39
N CYS A 81 2.35 8.72 -4.54
CA CYS A 81 1.24 9.57 -4.19
C CYS A 81 1.71 10.61 -3.17
N ASP A 82 1.68 11.88 -3.56
CA ASP A 82 1.99 13.01 -2.68
C ASP A 82 0.68 13.69 -2.29
N SER A 83 0.24 13.45 -1.07
CA SER A 83 -1.06 13.91 -0.58
C SER A 83 -1.09 15.43 -0.35
N GLU A 84 0.01 16.03 0.06
CA GLU A 84 0.09 17.48 0.28
C GLU A 84 0.06 18.25 -1.04
N ARG A 85 0.71 17.72 -2.09
CA ARG A 85 0.69 18.32 -3.43
C ARG A 85 -0.59 18.00 -4.20
N GLY A 86 -1.35 16.97 -3.80
CA GLY A 86 -2.48 16.46 -4.57
C GLY A 86 -2.05 15.88 -5.93
N GLU A 87 -0.93 15.18 -5.98
CA GLU A 87 -0.32 14.69 -7.21
C GLU A 87 0.19 13.25 -7.07
N VAL A 88 0.21 12.52 -8.17
CA VAL A 88 1.12 11.39 -8.34
C VAL A 88 2.37 11.94 -9.02
N VAL A 89 3.51 11.82 -8.36
CA VAL A 89 4.80 12.24 -8.91
C VAL A 89 5.55 11.04 -9.46
N ARG A 90 6.42 11.26 -10.43
CA ARG A 90 7.41 10.30 -10.91
C ARG A 90 8.80 10.79 -10.53
N ALA A 91 9.54 9.96 -9.81
CA ALA A 91 10.95 10.19 -9.49
C ALA A 91 11.83 9.21 -10.27
N THR A 92 12.82 9.73 -11.00
CA THR A 92 13.81 8.89 -11.70
C THR A 92 14.83 8.31 -10.70
N PRO A 93 15.58 7.24 -11.07
CA PRO A 93 16.66 6.73 -10.22
C PRO A 93 17.75 7.75 -9.89
N SER A 94 17.88 8.81 -10.71
CA SER A 94 18.81 9.92 -10.49
C SER A 94 18.27 11.04 -9.58
N GLY A 95 17.02 10.91 -9.11
CA GLY A 95 16.38 11.85 -8.19
C GLY A 95 15.62 13.01 -8.85
N GLU A 96 15.45 13.02 -10.17
CA GLU A 96 14.60 13.99 -10.84
C GLU A 96 13.13 13.68 -10.56
N VAL A 97 12.38 14.65 -10.02
CA VAL A 97 10.96 14.51 -9.67
C VAL A 97 10.10 15.37 -10.58
N THR A 98 9.09 14.76 -11.18
CA THR A 98 8.12 15.42 -12.08
C THR A 98 6.70 15.00 -11.73
N THR A 99 5.71 15.86 -11.98
CA THR A 99 4.30 15.49 -11.88
C THR A 99 3.96 14.47 -12.96
N TYR A 100 3.41 13.34 -12.59
CA TYR A 100 2.91 12.33 -13.52
C TYR A 100 1.41 12.47 -13.74
N PHE A 101 0.63 12.71 -12.67
CA PHE A 101 -0.81 12.86 -12.73
C PHE A 101 -1.33 13.73 -11.57
N ALA A 102 -2.23 14.68 -11.86
CA ALA A 102 -2.82 15.58 -10.86
C ALA A 102 -4.36 15.67 -10.98
N GLY A 103 -4.98 14.73 -11.71
CA GLY A 103 -6.41 14.71 -11.97
C GLY A 103 -6.77 14.92 -13.43
N ALA A 104 -8.04 14.74 -13.77
CA ALA A 104 -8.56 14.85 -15.13
C ALA A 104 -10.02 15.32 -15.17
N GLY A 105 -10.46 15.84 -16.33
CA GLY A 105 -11.85 16.26 -16.54
C GLY A 105 -12.33 17.39 -15.62
N GLY A 106 -11.41 18.29 -15.21
CA GLY A 106 -11.70 19.34 -14.26
C GLY A 106 -11.81 18.89 -12.79
N ARG A 107 -11.45 17.66 -12.51
CA ARG A 107 -11.39 17.11 -11.14
C ARG A 107 -9.93 16.90 -10.76
N PRO A 108 -9.36 17.67 -9.83
CA PRO A 108 -8.04 17.42 -9.29
C PRO A 108 -8.05 16.18 -8.38
N LEU A 109 -6.87 15.62 -8.11
CA LEU A 109 -6.67 14.75 -6.96
C LEU A 109 -6.84 15.57 -5.68
N VAL A 110 -7.47 14.97 -4.67
CA VAL A 110 -7.68 15.62 -3.36
C VAL A 110 -6.67 15.09 -2.34
N ASN A 111 -6.57 13.79 -2.24
CA ASN A 111 -5.67 13.10 -1.32
C ASN A 111 -5.22 11.78 -1.95
N PRO A 112 -4.36 11.83 -2.99
CA PRO A 112 -3.85 10.61 -3.59
C PRO A 112 -3.12 9.78 -2.56
N ASN A 113 -3.47 8.49 -2.47
CA ASN A 113 -3.03 7.65 -1.38
C ASN A 113 -2.13 6.50 -1.86
N TYR A 114 -2.63 5.62 -2.71
CA TYR A 114 -1.86 4.43 -3.10
C TYR A 114 -1.92 4.17 -4.60
N PRO A 115 -0.77 3.89 -5.25
CA PRO A 115 -0.69 3.56 -6.67
C PRO A 115 -0.34 2.08 -6.88
N VAL A 116 -0.87 1.44 -7.92
CA VAL A 116 -0.45 0.10 -8.37
C VAL A 116 -0.50 -0.01 -9.89
N PHE A 117 0.51 -0.62 -10.51
CA PHE A 117 0.53 -0.91 -11.93
C PHE A 117 -0.10 -2.26 -12.28
N ASP A 118 -0.73 -2.32 -13.45
CA ASP A 118 -0.98 -3.58 -14.15
C ASP A 118 0.12 -3.89 -15.18
N ALA A 119 0.03 -5.06 -15.79
CA ALA A 119 1.01 -5.52 -16.81
C ALA A 119 0.98 -4.68 -18.11
N ALA A 120 -0.10 -3.95 -18.38
CA ALA A 120 -0.25 -3.08 -19.54
C ALA A 120 0.28 -1.66 -19.29
N GLY A 121 0.74 -1.36 -18.07
CA GLY A 121 1.23 -0.05 -17.66
C GLY A 121 0.16 0.94 -17.25
N ASN A 122 -1.07 0.48 -17.03
CA ASN A 122 -2.07 1.34 -16.40
C ASN A 122 -1.75 1.46 -14.92
N LEU A 123 -1.75 2.69 -14.42
CA LEU A 123 -1.59 2.99 -12.99
C LEU A 123 -2.97 3.21 -12.39
N TYR A 124 -3.35 2.37 -11.44
CA TYR A 124 -4.53 2.57 -10.64
C TYR A 124 -4.15 3.36 -9.39
N VAL A 125 -4.94 4.36 -9.04
CA VAL A 125 -4.66 5.26 -7.91
C VAL A 125 -5.91 5.40 -7.06
N SER A 126 -5.78 5.21 -5.75
CA SER A 126 -6.78 5.63 -4.78
C SER A 126 -6.60 7.11 -4.46
N ASP A 127 -7.70 7.84 -4.47
CA ASP A 127 -7.80 9.22 -4.02
C ASP A 127 -8.76 9.22 -2.84
N SER A 128 -8.21 9.30 -1.63
CA SER A 128 -8.98 9.10 -0.40
C SER A 128 -10.07 10.14 -0.19
N GLY A 129 -9.92 11.33 -0.78
CA GLY A 129 -10.76 12.47 -0.45
C GLY A 129 -10.51 12.95 0.98
N GLU A 130 -11.52 13.57 1.59
CA GLU A 130 -11.45 13.99 2.98
C GLU A 130 -12.07 12.94 3.91
N TRP A 131 -11.46 12.73 5.08
CA TRP A 131 -11.93 11.73 6.05
C TRP A 131 -13.40 11.94 6.44
N GLY A 132 -14.21 10.89 6.29
CA GLY A 132 -15.63 10.89 6.64
C GLY A 132 -16.56 11.62 5.68
N LYS A 133 -16.07 12.25 4.60
CA LYS A 133 -16.91 12.95 3.61
C LYS A 133 -17.50 12.04 2.54
N GLY A 134 -16.92 10.86 2.32
CA GLY A 134 -17.39 9.96 1.27
C GLY A 134 -17.22 10.53 -0.14
N ASP A 135 -16.16 11.29 -0.38
CA ASP A 135 -15.83 11.96 -1.65
C ASP A 135 -14.59 11.36 -2.33
N GLY A 136 -14.05 10.27 -1.77
CA GLY A 136 -12.97 9.52 -2.37
C GLY A 136 -13.35 8.86 -3.70
N ARG A 137 -12.35 8.41 -4.45
CA ARG A 137 -12.54 7.75 -5.75
C ARG A 137 -11.33 6.93 -6.16
N LEU A 138 -11.50 6.14 -7.20
CA LEU A 138 -10.41 5.45 -7.87
C LEU A 138 -10.17 6.04 -9.24
N TRP A 139 -8.91 6.18 -9.60
CA TRP A 139 -8.46 6.63 -10.90
C TRP A 139 -7.76 5.51 -11.67
N VAL A 140 -7.83 5.57 -12.99
CA VAL A 140 -6.94 4.83 -13.87
C VAL A 140 -6.18 5.84 -14.74
N VAL A 141 -4.84 5.72 -14.71
CA VAL A 141 -3.93 6.57 -15.46
C VAL A 141 -3.20 5.72 -16.49
N ARG A 142 -3.44 6.00 -17.77
CA ARG A 142 -2.82 5.29 -18.89
C ARG A 142 -1.36 5.68 -19.04
N PRO A 143 -0.50 4.88 -19.69
CA PRO A 143 0.84 5.30 -20.03
C PRO A 143 0.88 6.70 -20.64
N GLY A 144 1.82 7.53 -20.15
CA GLY A 144 1.90 8.94 -20.54
C GLY A 144 1.06 9.91 -19.68
N GLY A 145 0.53 9.46 -18.53
CA GLY A 145 -0.09 10.34 -17.52
C GLY A 145 -1.53 10.78 -17.82
N ARG A 146 -2.20 10.15 -18.80
CA ARG A 146 -3.61 10.45 -19.12
C ARG A 146 -4.55 9.61 -18.27
N GLY A 147 -5.26 10.25 -17.34
CA GLY A 147 -6.15 9.56 -16.41
C GLY A 147 -7.63 9.86 -16.61
N GLU A 148 -8.45 8.99 -16.04
CA GLU A 148 -9.90 9.10 -15.95
C GLU A 148 -10.37 8.50 -14.62
N VAL A 149 -11.55 8.92 -14.14
CA VAL A 149 -12.17 8.28 -12.97
C VAL A 149 -12.55 6.85 -13.35
N LEU A 150 -11.99 5.88 -12.63
CA LEU A 150 -12.34 4.47 -12.74
C LEU A 150 -13.65 4.17 -12.00
N ARG A 151 -13.74 4.64 -10.75
CA ARG A 151 -14.90 4.46 -9.86
C ARG A 151 -15.05 5.67 -8.93
N ASP A 152 -16.26 6.16 -8.76
CA ASP A 152 -16.62 7.20 -7.78
C ASP A 152 -17.60 6.68 -6.71
N ASP A 153 -17.98 5.41 -6.78
CA ASP A 153 -18.79 4.72 -5.77
C ASP A 153 -17.93 4.00 -4.70
N VAL A 154 -16.61 3.96 -4.85
CA VAL A 154 -15.65 3.53 -3.82
C VAL A 154 -15.14 4.78 -3.12
N SER A 155 -15.99 5.39 -2.27
CA SER A 155 -15.78 6.76 -1.80
C SER A 155 -15.48 6.88 -0.29
N ALA A 156 -15.52 5.75 0.44
CA ALA A 156 -15.35 5.73 1.90
C ALA A 156 -13.87 5.72 2.32
N PHE A 157 -13.12 6.75 1.92
CA PHE A 157 -11.68 6.88 2.14
C PHE A 157 -10.91 5.68 1.56
N PRO A 158 -10.90 5.48 0.22
CA PRO A 158 -10.10 4.43 -0.41
C PRO A 158 -8.62 4.66 -0.13
N ASN A 159 -7.95 3.63 0.40
CA ASN A 159 -6.58 3.66 0.89
C ASN A 159 -5.72 2.65 0.08
N GLY A 160 -5.06 1.70 0.71
CA GLY A 160 -4.22 0.73 0.05
C GLY A 160 -4.91 -0.04 -1.08
N LEU A 161 -4.18 -0.26 -2.16
CA LEU A 161 -4.62 -1.01 -3.34
C LEU A 161 -3.74 -2.23 -3.56
N ALA A 162 -4.35 -3.35 -3.97
CA ALA A 162 -3.61 -4.48 -4.54
C ALA A 162 -4.34 -5.01 -5.78
N LEU A 163 -3.58 -5.27 -6.84
CA LEU A 163 -4.09 -5.95 -8.02
C LEU A 163 -4.25 -7.44 -7.70
N GLY A 164 -5.46 -7.95 -7.82
CA GLY A 164 -5.76 -9.34 -7.52
C GLY A 164 -5.10 -10.32 -8.49
N PRO A 165 -5.01 -11.61 -8.10
CA PRO A 165 -4.48 -12.65 -8.96
C PRO A 165 -5.15 -12.64 -10.34
N GLY A 166 -4.32 -12.70 -11.39
CA GLY A 166 -4.80 -12.63 -12.78
C GLY A 166 -5.18 -11.24 -13.29
N GLY A 167 -5.03 -10.18 -12.48
CA GLY A 167 -5.18 -8.79 -12.93
C GLY A 167 -6.61 -8.37 -13.30
N GLN A 168 -7.64 -9.10 -12.84
CA GLN A 168 -9.03 -8.84 -13.24
C GLN A 168 -9.79 -7.93 -12.29
N HIS A 169 -9.26 -7.67 -11.11
CA HIS A 169 -9.88 -6.82 -10.09
C HIS A 169 -8.82 -6.15 -9.21
N LEU A 170 -9.22 -5.07 -8.56
CA LEU A 170 -8.47 -4.48 -7.43
C LEU A 170 -9.12 -4.91 -6.12
N CYS A 171 -8.32 -5.19 -5.10
CA CYS A 171 -8.74 -5.10 -3.72
C CYS A 171 -8.36 -3.73 -3.19
N VAL A 172 -9.32 -3.05 -2.59
CA VAL A 172 -9.22 -1.66 -2.13
C VAL A 172 -9.63 -1.61 -0.67
N VAL A 173 -8.75 -1.08 0.17
CA VAL A 173 -9.12 -0.74 1.54
C VAL A 173 -10.06 0.46 1.52
N VAL A 174 -11.12 0.42 2.31
CA VAL A 174 -12.02 1.54 2.61
C VAL A 174 -11.97 1.81 4.11
N SER A 175 -11.17 2.83 4.52
CA SER A 175 -10.81 3.00 5.92
C SER A 175 -11.92 3.62 6.77
N SER A 176 -12.75 4.51 6.21
CA SER A 176 -13.82 5.18 6.98
C SER A 176 -15.10 4.35 7.15
N VAL A 177 -15.29 3.32 6.30
CA VAL A 177 -16.24 2.22 6.49
C VAL A 177 -15.42 0.94 6.55
N PRO A 178 -14.87 0.58 7.74
CA PRO A 178 -13.69 -0.28 7.83
C PRO A 178 -13.83 -1.62 7.11
N GLY A 179 -13.11 -1.79 6.01
CA GLY A 179 -13.19 -3.03 5.23
C GLY A 179 -12.28 -3.04 4.01
N VAL A 180 -12.41 -4.11 3.25
CA VAL A 180 -11.81 -4.26 1.93
C VAL A 180 -12.91 -4.59 0.93
N VAL A 181 -12.90 -3.90 -0.21
CA VAL A 181 -13.81 -4.17 -1.32
C VAL A 181 -13.03 -4.69 -2.54
N ARG A 182 -13.70 -5.50 -3.35
CA ARG A 182 -13.22 -5.98 -4.63
C ARG A 182 -13.88 -5.17 -5.74
N VAL A 183 -13.06 -4.57 -6.59
CA VAL A 183 -13.48 -3.72 -7.71
C VAL A 183 -13.13 -4.42 -9.02
N PRO A 184 -14.09 -4.91 -9.80
CA PRO A 184 -13.83 -5.50 -11.11
C PRO A 184 -13.24 -4.46 -12.08
N LEU A 185 -12.19 -4.85 -12.83
CA LEU A 185 -11.56 -4.01 -13.85
C LEU A 185 -12.15 -4.23 -15.26
N LEU A 186 -12.87 -5.32 -15.45
CA LEU A 186 -13.50 -5.67 -16.73
C LEU A 186 -15.02 -5.73 -16.57
N GLY A 187 -15.74 -5.30 -17.61
CA GLY A 187 -17.18 -5.55 -17.76
C GLY A 187 -18.12 -4.70 -16.90
N GLY A 188 -17.66 -3.67 -16.19
CA GLY A 188 -18.52 -2.79 -15.40
C GLY A 188 -19.23 -3.48 -14.23
N GLY A 189 -18.64 -4.53 -13.66
CA GLY A 189 -19.21 -5.31 -12.55
C GLY A 189 -19.42 -4.48 -11.27
N GLN A 190 -20.25 -4.99 -10.37
CA GLN A 190 -20.50 -4.37 -9.08
C GLN A 190 -19.31 -4.52 -8.14
N VAL A 191 -19.14 -3.54 -7.25
CA VAL A 191 -18.19 -3.61 -6.15
C VAL A 191 -18.71 -4.62 -5.12
N GLU A 192 -17.84 -5.53 -4.68
CA GLU A 192 -18.16 -6.57 -3.72
C GLU A 192 -17.38 -6.35 -2.44
N THR A 193 -18.02 -6.52 -1.29
CA THR A 193 -17.32 -6.53 -0.01
C THR A 193 -16.56 -7.84 0.17
N VAL A 194 -15.25 -7.76 0.38
CA VAL A 194 -14.39 -8.92 0.72
C VAL A 194 -14.48 -9.20 2.21
N ILE A 195 -14.32 -8.16 3.04
CA ILE A 195 -14.39 -8.24 4.49
C ILE A 195 -14.76 -6.88 5.07
N THR A 196 -15.44 -6.89 6.21
CA THR A 196 -15.64 -5.72 7.09
C THR A 196 -14.92 -5.94 8.41
N PHE A 197 -14.33 -4.88 8.96
CA PHE A 197 -13.66 -4.91 10.25
C PHE A 197 -14.44 -4.08 11.27
N GLU A 198 -14.73 -4.66 12.41
CA GLU A 198 -15.31 -3.90 13.52
C GLU A 198 -14.21 -3.26 14.35
N GLN A 199 -14.35 -1.97 14.66
CA GLN A 199 -13.43 -1.21 15.52
C GLN A 199 -11.96 -1.26 15.09
N LYS A 200 -11.71 -1.26 13.76
CA LYS A 200 -10.38 -1.24 13.17
C LYS A 200 -10.31 -0.18 12.09
N VAL A 201 -9.09 0.28 11.82
CA VAL A 201 -8.78 1.18 10.71
C VAL A 201 -7.84 0.44 9.77
N PRO A 202 -8.35 -0.28 8.76
CA PRO A 202 -7.51 -0.92 7.77
C PRO A 202 -6.86 0.15 6.89
N ASP A 203 -5.64 -0.15 6.40
CA ASP A 203 -4.79 0.80 5.68
C ASP A 203 -4.21 0.21 4.40
N GLY A 204 -3.21 -0.66 4.49
CA GLY A 204 -2.53 -1.26 3.35
C GLY A 204 -2.93 -2.70 3.07
N VAL A 205 -2.70 -3.14 1.83
CA VAL A 205 -3.00 -4.52 1.40
C VAL A 205 -1.94 -5.07 0.45
N ALA A 206 -1.67 -6.39 0.55
CA ALA A 206 -0.86 -7.12 -0.41
C ALA A 206 -1.33 -8.56 -0.55
N PHE A 207 -1.16 -9.16 -1.73
CA PHE A 207 -1.45 -10.59 -1.97
C PHE A 207 -0.20 -11.46 -1.84
N ASP A 208 -0.37 -12.65 -1.29
CA ASP A 208 0.61 -13.71 -1.46
C ASP A 208 0.36 -14.56 -2.72
N ALA A 209 1.28 -15.47 -3.01
CA ALA A 209 1.22 -16.32 -4.21
C ALA A 209 0.08 -17.36 -4.19
N GLU A 210 -0.53 -17.61 -3.03
CA GLU A 210 -1.73 -18.46 -2.90
C GLU A 210 -3.03 -17.65 -3.03
N GLY A 211 -2.92 -16.33 -3.25
CA GLY A 211 -4.04 -15.43 -3.42
C GLY A 211 -4.70 -15.02 -2.09
N ARG A 212 -4.02 -15.20 -0.96
CA ARG A 212 -4.48 -14.68 0.33
C ARG A 212 -4.11 -13.20 0.45
N LEU A 213 -5.02 -12.42 0.97
CA LEU A 213 -4.86 -10.98 1.14
C LEU A 213 -4.37 -10.66 2.55
N TYR A 214 -3.25 -9.98 2.65
CA TYR A 214 -2.77 -9.41 3.90
C TYR A 214 -3.27 -7.98 4.02
N VAL A 215 -3.78 -7.62 5.20
CA VAL A 215 -4.34 -6.29 5.49
C VAL A 215 -3.70 -5.77 6.76
N SER A 216 -3.00 -4.65 6.69
CA SER A 216 -2.53 -3.92 7.86
C SER A 216 -3.65 -3.06 8.42
N CYS A 217 -3.73 -2.99 9.73
CA CYS A 217 -4.65 -2.11 10.46
C CYS A 217 -3.83 -1.12 11.28
N TYR A 218 -3.97 0.16 10.94
CA TYR A 218 -3.36 1.27 11.64
C TYR A 218 -3.77 1.33 13.12
N SER A 219 -5.01 0.94 13.43
CA SER A 219 -5.54 0.88 14.79
C SER A 219 -6.66 -0.18 14.87
N PRO A 220 -6.56 -1.13 15.81
CA PRO A 220 -5.38 -1.50 16.60
C PRO A 220 -4.24 -1.97 15.68
N ASP A 221 -3.02 -2.02 16.22
CA ASP A 221 -1.82 -2.43 15.49
C ASP A 221 -1.87 -3.93 15.19
N GLU A 222 -2.48 -4.28 14.05
CA GLU A 222 -2.72 -5.66 13.65
C GLU A 222 -2.43 -5.85 12.16
N ILE A 223 -2.08 -7.07 11.81
CA ILE A 223 -2.05 -7.54 10.42
C ILE A 223 -2.99 -8.73 10.35
N TRP A 224 -3.90 -8.71 9.39
CA TRP A 224 -4.84 -9.78 9.12
C TRP A 224 -4.51 -10.47 7.80
N ARG A 225 -4.75 -11.79 7.72
CA ARG A 225 -4.65 -12.57 6.50
C ARG A 225 -6.03 -13.14 6.16
N ILE A 226 -6.51 -12.87 4.94
CA ILE A 226 -7.83 -13.28 4.45
C ILE A 226 -7.63 -14.27 3.32
N ASP A 227 -8.25 -15.44 3.41
CA ASP A 227 -8.18 -16.46 2.37
C ASP A 227 -9.20 -16.22 1.24
N ASN A 228 -9.12 -17.05 0.18
CA ASN A 228 -10.01 -16.97 -0.99
C ASN A 228 -11.49 -17.23 -0.69
N LEU A 229 -11.80 -17.73 0.52
CA LEU A 229 -13.17 -17.96 1.00
C LEU A 229 -13.66 -16.84 1.92
N GLY A 230 -12.85 -15.78 2.11
CA GLY A 230 -13.17 -14.66 3.00
C GLY A 230 -12.95 -14.95 4.49
N ARG A 231 -12.27 -16.03 4.86
CA ARG A 231 -11.96 -16.33 6.25
C ARG A 231 -10.74 -15.51 6.66
N ALA A 232 -10.86 -14.79 7.78
CA ALA A 232 -9.80 -13.94 8.31
C ALA A 232 -9.09 -14.63 9.48
N GLU A 233 -7.78 -14.56 9.47
CA GLU A 233 -6.88 -15.00 10.53
C GLU A 233 -6.05 -13.82 11.00
N LEU A 234 -5.85 -13.68 12.31
CA LEU A 234 -4.95 -12.66 12.86
C LEU A 234 -3.51 -13.10 12.56
N PHE A 235 -2.83 -12.39 11.65
CA PHE A 235 -1.46 -12.71 11.28
C PHE A 235 -0.47 -12.27 12.37
N ALA A 236 -0.58 -11.00 12.82
CA ALA A 236 0.21 -10.44 13.91
C ALA A 236 -0.59 -9.38 14.67
N SER A 237 -0.30 -9.18 15.95
CA SER A 237 -0.94 -8.17 16.79
C SER A 237 0.05 -7.58 17.79
N ASP A 238 0.08 -6.25 17.90
CA ASP A 238 0.98 -5.51 18.79
C ASP A 238 0.20 -4.50 19.64
N TRP A 239 -0.47 -4.99 20.68
CA TRP A 239 -1.23 -4.13 21.58
C TRP A 239 -0.38 -3.08 22.32
N GLN A 240 0.94 -3.31 22.46
CA GLN A 240 1.88 -2.39 23.09
C GLN A 240 2.40 -1.32 22.15
N ARG A 241 2.19 -1.47 20.84
CA ARG A 241 2.66 -0.54 19.79
C ARG A 241 4.18 -0.36 19.80
N THR A 242 4.91 -1.46 19.99
CA THR A 242 6.38 -1.45 20.16
C THR A 242 7.13 -2.01 18.96
N VAL A 243 6.47 -2.80 18.15
CA VAL A 243 7.05 -3.50 16.99
C VAL A 243 6.36 -3.07 15.70
N LEU A 244 5.04 -3.23 15.60
CA LEU A 244 4.26 -2.80 14.43
C LEU A 244 4.03 -1.28 14.47
N ALA A 245 3.66 -0.74 15.61
CA ALA A 245 3.55 0.69 15.93
C ALA A 245 2.87 1.54 14.84
N ALA A 246 1.56 1.38 14.72
CA ALA A 246 0.72 1.95 13.67
C ALA A 246 1.14 1.46 12.27
N PRO A 247 0.95 0.16 11.98
CA PRO A 247 1.29 -0.39 10.67
C PRO A 247 0.36 0.17 9.59
N THR A 248 0.93 0.90 8.64
CA THR A 248 0.21 1.48 7.51
C THR A 248 0.25 0.54 6.31
N ASN A 249 1.30 0.54 5.53
CA ASN A 249 1.40 -0.32 4.36
C ASN A 249 2.35 -1.50 4.56
N LEU A 250 2.21 -2.49 3.72
CA LEU A 250 3.02 -3.71 3.72
C LEU A 250 3.33 -4.17 2.30
N ALA A 251 4.51 -4.76 2.11
CA ALA A 251 4.93 -5.30 0.83
C ALA A 251 5.75 -6.58 1.01
N PHE A 252 5.55 -7.54 0.12
CA PHE A 252 6.43 -8.69 0.02
C PHE A 252 7.70 -8.30 -0.73
N CYS A 253 8.83 -8.50 -0.11
CA CYS A 253 10.14 -8.04 -0.57
C CYS A 253 11.16 -9.18 -0.60
N GLY A 254 12.36 -8.86 -1.12
CA GLY A 254 13.46 -9.81 -1.26
C GLY A 254 13.39 -10.65 -2.54
N PRO A 255 14.49 -11.32 -2.93
CA PRO A 255 14.58 -12.03 -4.20
C PRO A 255 13.54 -13.13 -4.40
N GLY A 256 13.07 -13.73 -3.31
CA GLY A 256 12.01 -14.75 -3.32
C GLY A 256 10.64 -14.23 -2.90
N LEU A 257 10.50 -12.93 -2.62
CA LEU A 257 9.29 -12.31 -2.06
C LEU A 257 8.83 -12.99 -0.75
N THR A 258 9.76 -13.53 0.03
CA THR A 258 9.48 -14.23 1.30
C THR A 258 9.66 -13.34 2.53
N MET A 259 10.03 -12.09 2.36
CA MET A 259 10.16 -11.10 3.42
C MET A 259 8.98 -10.14 3.37
N LEU A 260 8.07 -10.21 4.33
CA LEU A 260 7.01 -9.22 4.49
C LEU A 260 7.60 -8.01 5.23
N VAL A 261 7.63 -6.87 4.55
CA VAL A 261 8.06 -5.58 5.12
C VAL A 261 6.83 -4.74 5.44
N VAL A 262 6.83 -4.10 6.59
CA VAL A 262 5.73 -3.31 7.13
C VAL A 262 6.22 -1.91 7.47
N ALA A 263 5.55 -0.89 6.99
CA ALA A 263 5.81 0.49 7.35
C ALA A 263 5.19 0.79 8.73
N SER A 264 6.00 1.38 9.62
CA SER A 264 5.61 1.74 10.98
C SER A 264 5.59 3.26 11.13
N LEU A 265 4.40 3.84 10.99
CA LEU A 265 4.22 5.30 11.09
C LEU A 265 4.55 5.81 12.50
N GLY A 266 4.20 5.07 13.54
CA GLY A 266 4.33 5.51 14.92
C GLY A 266 5.75 5.47 15.49
N ARG A 267 6.67 4.73 14.87
CA ARG A 267 8.08 4.60 15.32
C ARG A 267 9.12 4.87 14.23
N TRP A 268 8.69 5.29 13.06
CA TRP A 268 9.55 5.76 11.98
C TRP A 268 10.58 4.73 11.51
N HIS A 269 10.13 3.49 11.35
CA HIS A 269 10.96 2.39 10.90
C HIS A 269 10.21 1.50 9.90
N LEU A 270 10.94 0.63 9.21
CA LEU A 270 10.38 -0.51 8.52
C LEU A 270 10.63 -1.77 9.34
N GLY A 271 9.58 -2.47 9.71
CA GLY A 271 9.65 -3.82 10.26
C GLY A 271 9.70 -4.86 9.15
N LYS A 272 10.29 -6.03 9.40
CA LYS A 272 10.29 -7.17 8.49
C LYS A 272 10.06 -8.47 9.23
N VAL A 273 9.45 -9.43 8.55
CA VAL A 273 9.29 -10.81 9.02
C VAL A 273 9.37 -11.78 7.83
N GLU A 274 10.04 -12.91 8.03
CA GLU A 274 10.05 -13.99 7.03
C GLU A 274 8.71 -14.74 7.04
N VAL A 275 8.21 -15.05 5.85
CA VAL A 275 6.95 -15.75 5.63
C VAL A 275 7.16 -17.02 4.80
N ASP A 276 6.33 -18.04 5.06
CA ASP A 276 6.47 -19.34 4.40
C ASP A 276 5.96 -19.34 2.95
N VAL A 277 4.94 -18.51 2.68
CA VAL A 277 4.37 -18.34 1.33
C VAL A 277 4.82 -17.00 0.77
N PRO A 278 5.49 -16.98 -0.39
CA PRO A 278 5.98 -15.76 -0.99
C PRO A 278 4.84 -14.84 -1.42
N GLY A 279 5.14 -13.56 -1.58
CA GLY A 279 4.23 -12.60 -2.16
C GLY A 279 3.89 -12.86 -3.63
N GLN A 280 2.74 -12.37 -4.06
CA GLN A 280 2.40 -12.32 -5.48
C GLN A 280 3.39 -11.40 -6.22
N PRO A 281 3.96 -11.81 -7.38
CA PRO A 281 4.80 -10.95 -8.18
C PRO A 281 4.09 -9.67 -8.60
N LEU A 282 4.76 -8.53 -8.43
CA LEU A 282 4.27 -7.22 -8.86
C LEU A 282 4.52 -7.01 -10.35
N HIS A 283 3.79 -6.08 -10.95
CA HIS A 283 4.00 -5.65 -12.32
C HIS A 283 4.93 -4.44 -12.37
N TYR A 284 5.99 -4.56 -13.16
CA TYR A 284 6.94 -3.48 -13.43
C TYR A 284 6.94 -3.18 -14.94
N PRO A 285 5.91 -2.44 -15.42
CA PRO A 285 5.80 -2.17 -16.86
C PRO A 285 6.93 -1.26 -17.33
N LYS A 286 7.40 -1.48 -18.57
CA LYS A 286 8.25 -0.49 -19.24
C LYS A 286 7.35 0.51 -19.96
N LEU A 287 7.30 1.72 -19.42
CA LEU A 287 6.52 2.79 -19.98
C LEU A 287 7.36 3.47 -21.06
N SER A 288 7.03 3.20 -22.32
CA SER A 288 7.70 3.85 -23.46
C SER A 288 7.67 5.36 -23.25
N ALA A 289 8.80 6.04 -23.43
CA ALA A 289 8.82 7.49 -23.47
C ALA A 289 7.80 7.94 -24.55
N SER A 290 6.83 8.77 -24.14
CA SER A 290 5.92 9.39 -25.10
C SER A 290 6.77 10.22 -26.06
N SER A 291 6.88 9.77 -27.32
CA SER A 291 7.53 10.49 -28.40
C SER A 291 6.79 11.78 -28.75
#